data_9294c6264160bdf1f168b62d759baf04
#
_entry.id   9294c6264160bdf1f168b62d759baf04
#
_cell.length_a   1.000
_cell.length_b   1.000
_cell.length_c   1.000
_cell.angle_alpha   90.00
_cell.angle_beta   90.00
_cell.angle_gamma   90.00
#
_symmetry.space_group_name_H-M   'P 1'
#
loop_
_entity.id
_entity.type
_entity.pdbx_description
1 polymer ?
#
loop_
_entity_poly.entity_id
_entity_poly.type
_entity_poly.pdbx_seq_one_letter_code
_entity_poly.pdbx_strand_id
1 'polypeptide(L)'
;MSFPAFLHELGQLIQQRAVISCVYPRLIAIDTLNELTGMAASHSGLITTSGTAVRNHLRSRPEPALLFISEHLSDGDGPALVSGLHTDGYDCRSILILTEKHGLTPKTIADPIFSSIVFDQNIGGPSCVLTQALRAVNRNERFVDPGIKNKTGNNVMKGDIISEREMHVLKLVAEGLSNKEIGERLHLASSTVRDYLQSVMRKLDVTSRTGAAISAVRQGLLTN
;
A
#
# COMPACT_ATOMS: atom_id res chain seq x y z
N MET A 1 12.67 21.59 7.36
CA MET A 1 12.58 22.08 5.95
C MET A 1 11.29 22.84 5.81
N SER A 2 11.27 24.02 5.20
CA SER A 2 10.02 24.74 4.93
C SER A 2 9.28 24.07 3.79
N PHE A 3 7.93 24.16 3.75
CA PHE A 3 7.12 23.56 2.68
C PHE A 3 7.54 24.00 1.26
N PRO A 4 7.85 25.29 1.00
CA PRO A 4 8.35 25.71 -0.31
C PRO A 4 9.70 25.09 -0.71
N ALA A 5 10.62 24.92 0.22
CA ALA A 5 11.91 24.26 -0.04
C ALA A 5 11.73 22.77 -0.36
N PHE A 6 10.76 22.14 0.27
CA PHE A 6 10.36 20.76 -0.01
C PHE A 6 9.80 20.60 -1.44
N LEU A 7 8.88 21.48 -1.84
CA LEU A 7 8.31 21.48 -3.18
C LEU A 7 9.37 21.71 -4.26
N HIS A 8 10.29 22.63 -4.03
CA HIS A 8 11.39 22.91 -4.94
C HIS A 8 12.31 21.69 -5.12
N GLU A 9 12.68 21.03 -4.02
CA GLU A 9 13.50 19.81 -4.06
C GLU A 9 12.79 18.67 -4.80
N LEU A 10 11.49 18.45 -4.51
CA LEU A 10 10.68 17.47 -5.22
C LEU A 10 10.66 17.74 -6.72
N GLY A 11 10.42 19.00 -7.14
CA GLY A 11 10.45 19.39 -8.55
C GLY A 11 11.77 19.03 -9.21
N GLN A 12 12.90 19.27 -8.55
CA GLN A 12 14.23 18.91 -9.08
C GLN A 12 14.43 17.38 -9.19
N LEU A 13 13.91 16.60 -8.25
CA LEU A 13 14.07 15.14 -8.23
C LEU A 13 13.23 14.42 -9.32
N ILE A 14 12.13 15.04 -9.78
CA ILE A 14 11.24 14.40 -10.78
C ILE A 14 11.50 14.87 -12.22
N GLN A 15 12.29 15.93 -12.44
CA GLN A 15 12.50 16.59 -13.76
C GLN A 15 13.09 15.68 -14.85
N GLN A 16 13.62 14.52 -14.51
CA GLN A 16 14.33 13.65 -15.47
C GLN A 16 13.46 12.57 -16.14
N ARG A 17 12.20 12.39 -15.68
CA ARG A 17 11.31 11.34 -16.16
C ARG A 17 9.87 11.83 -16.28
N ALA A 18 9.11 11.23 -17.17
CA ALA A 18 7.65 11.41 -17.18
C ALA A 18 7.06 10.91 -15.85
N VAL A 19 6.21 11.72 -15.22
CA VAL A 19 5.60 11.37 -13.93
C VAL A 19 4.21 10.82 -14.16
N ILE A 20 4.00 9.57 -13.77
CA ILE A 20 2.70 8.91 -13.82
C ILE A 20 2.25 8.64 -12.38
N SER A 21 1.10 9.20 -12.00
CA SER A 21 0.44 8.94 -10.73
C SER A 21 -0.78 8.07 -10.95
N CYS A 22 -0.71 6.81 -10.50
CA CYS A 22 -1.80 5.84 -10.57
C CYS A 22 -2.12 5.36 -9.14
N VAL A 23 -2.95 6.12 -8.43
CA VAL A 23 -3.23 5.91 -7.01
C VAL A 23 -4.73 5.90 -6.74
N TYR A 24 -5.19 4.90 -5.95
CA TYR A 24 -6.58 4.71 -5.56
C TYR A 24 -6.67 4.26 -4.09
N PRO A 25 -7.63 4.78 -3.29
CA PRO A 25 -8.48 5.95 -3.59
C PRO A 25 -7.63 7.23 -3.71
N ARG A 26 -8.16 8.26 -4.37
CA ARG A 26 -7.48 9.55 -4.51
C ARG A 26 -7.12 10.12 -3.14
N LEU A 27 -5.85 10.07 -2.79
CA LEU A 27 -5.32 10.62 -1.55
C LEU A 27 -4.94 12.09 -1.77
N ILE A 28 -5.06 12.90 -0.70
CA ILE A 28 -4.66 14.31 -0.68
C ILE A 28 -3.20 14.51 -1.15
N ALA A 29 -2.33 13.50 -0.91
CA ALA A 29 -0.96 13.50 -1.42
C ALA A 29 -0.86 13.55 -2.96
N ILE A 30 -1.91 13.12 -3.67
CA ILE A 30 -1.93 13.17 -5.15
C ILE A 30 -2.30 14.56 -5.63
N ASP A 31 -3.17 15.27 -4.93
CA ASP A 31 -3.45 16.66 -5.27
C ASP A 31 -2.19 17.51 -5.11
N THR A 32 -1.36 17.20 -4.10
CA THR A 32 -0.03 17.82 -3.94
C THR A 32 0.93 17.42 -5.07
N LEU A 33 0.93 16.16 -5.50
CA LEU A 33 1.69 15.68 -6.65
C LEU A 33 1.16 16.26 -7.97
N ASN A 34 -0.15 16.49 -8.09
CA ASN A 34 -0.78 17.15 -9.23
C ASN A 34 -0.32 18.60 -9.37
N GLU A 35 -0.26 19.35 -8.28
CA GLU A 35 0.30 20.70 -8.29
C GLU A 35 1.78 20.66 -8.66
N LEU A 36 2.54 19.67 -8.18
CA LEU A 36 3.95 19.52 -8.52
C LEU A 36 4.19 19.15 -9.99
N THR A 37 3.36 18.27 -10.56
CA THR A 37 3.42 17.92 -11.98
C THR A 37 2.91 19.06 -12.85
N GLY A 38 1.94 19.84 -12.38
CA GLY A 38 1.47 21.08 -13.01
C GLY A 38 2.53 22.19 -13.02
N MET A 39 3.38 22.25 -11.99
CA MET A 39 4.54 23.15 -11.93
C MET A 39 5.71 22.67 -12.82
N ALA A 40 5.82 21.36 -13.06
CA ALA A 40 6.75 20.78 -14.04
C ALA A 40 6.14 20.74 -15.46
N ALA A 41 5.51 21.80 -15.88
CA ALA A 41 4.65 21.93 -17.07
C ALA A 41 5.32 21.62 -18.44
N SER A 42 6.50 21.03 -18.46
CA SER A 42 7.21 20.58 -19.68
C SER A 42 7.21 19.05 -19.88
N HIS A 43 6.68 18.25 -18.95
CA HIS A 43 6.69 16.80 -19.07
C HIS A 43 5.26 16.25 -19.06
N SER A 44 4.95 15.42 -20.04
CA SER A 44 3.66 14.76 -20.22
C SER A 44 3.38 13.78 -19.08
N GLY A 45 2.77 14.26 -18.00
CA GLY A 45 2.35 13.44 -16.88
C GLY A 45 0.96 12.84 -17.08
N LEU A 46 0.69 11.69 -16.44
CA LEU A 46 -0.63 11.09 -16.35
C LEU A 46 -1.06 10.98 -14.89
N ILE A 47 -2.30 11.38 -14.61
CA ILE A 47 -2.93 11.20 -13.31
C ILE A 47 -4.18 10.36 -13.50
N THR A 48 -4.21 9.21 -12.89
CA THR A 48 -5.29 8.24 -13.06
C THR A 48 -5.45 7.36 -11.82
N THR A 49 -6.53 6.61 -11.77
CA THR A 49 -6.74 5.52 -10.81
C THR A 49 -6.75 4.16 -11.51
N SER A 50 -6.60 4.14 -12.84
CA SER A 50 -6.79 2.96 -13.70
C SER A 50 -5.44 2.49 -14.26
N GLY A 51 -5.11 1.22 -14.03
CA GLY A 51 -3.94 0.57 -14.61
C GLY A 51 -4.03 0.44 -16.13
N THR A 52 -5.23 0.29 -16.68
CA THR A 52 -5.47 0.29 -18.13
C THR A 52 -5.08 1.64 -18.75
N ALA A 53 -5.39 2.76 -18.09
CA ALA A 53 -5.01 4.09 -18.56
C ALA A 53 -3.48 4.26 -18.57
N VAL A 54 -2.76 3.73 -17.55
CA VAL A 54 -1.30 3.73 -17.53
C VAL A 54 -0.72 2.97 -18.72
N ARG A 55 -1.21 1.75 -18.98
CA ARG A 55 -0.74 0.95 -20.13
C ARG A 55 -0.96 1.65 -21.46
N ASN A 56 -2.13 2.26 -21.65
CA ASN A 56 -2.44 3.00 -22.87
C ASN A 56 -1.56 4.23 -23.03
N HIS A 57 -1.28 4.95 -21.96
CA HIS A 57 -0.38 6.10 -21.96
C HIS A 57 1.05 5.71 -22.36
N LEU A 58 1.63 4.71 -21.71
CA LEU A 58 2.98 4.22 -22.01
C LEU A 58 3.08 3.59 -23.39
N ARG A 59 2.01 2.98 -23.91
CA ARG A 59 1.97 2.49 -25.28
C ARG A 59 2.00 3.63 -26.31
N SER A 60 1.33 4.73 -26.04
CA SER A 60 1.32 5.90 -26.92
C SER A 60 2.58 6.76 -26.81
N ARG A 61 3.25 6.72 -25.66
CA ARG A 61 4.46 7.49 -25.34
C ARG A 61 5.45 6.60 -24.58
N PRO A 62 6.28 5.81 -25.28
CA PRO A 62 7.24 4.90 -24.67
C PRO A 62 8.50 5.65 -24.19
N GLU A 63 8.34 6.52 -23.20
CA GLU A 63 9.43 7.28 -22.59
C GLU A 63 9.72 6.76 -21.17
N PRO A 64 10.95 6.95 -20.64
CA PRO A 64 11.27 6.58 -19.28
C PRO A 64 10.34 7.25 -18.27
N ALA A 65 9.68 6.48 -17.43
CA ALA A 65 8.67 6.96 -16.51
C ALA A 65 8.99 6.72 -15.04
N LEU A 66 8.56 7.65 -14.20
CA LEU A 66 8.48 7.48 -12.74
C LEU A 66 7.01 7.26 -12.39
N LEU A 67 6.71 6.05 -11.92
CA LEU A 67 5.36 5.61 -11.61
C LEU A 67 5.13 5.60 -10.10
N PHE A 68 4.24 6.46 -9.63
CA PHE A 68 3.65 6.38 -8.30
C PHE A 68 2.42 5.49 -8.37
N ILE A 69 2.36 4.44 -7.57
CA ILE A 69 1.31 3.44 -7.66
C ILE A 69 0.85 2.99 -6.28
N SER A 70 -0.45 2.86 -6.08
CA SER A 70 -1.02 2.24 -4.88
C SER A 70 -1.18 0.72 -5.03
N GLU A 71 -1.38 0.03 -3.91
CA GLU A 71 -1.62 -1.42 -3.88
C GLU A 71 -2.82 -1.81 -4.73
N HIS A 72 -3.92 -1.08 -4.59
CA HIS A 72 -5.16 -1.30 -5.32
C HIS A 72 -5.39 -0.19 -6.34
N LEU A 73 -5.99 -0.54 -7.45
CA LEU A 73 -6.39 0.38 -8.51
C LEU A 73 -7.91 0.25 -8.75
N SER A 74 -8.49 1.20 -9.45
CA SER A 74 -9.92 1.13 -9.78
C SER A 74 -10.30 -0.06 -10.67
N ASP A 75 -9.34 -0.62 -11.39
CA ASP A 75 -9.51 -1.70 -12.36
C ASP A 75 -8.52 -2.86 -12.16
N GLY A 76 -7.88 -2.95 -10.99
CA GLY A 76 -6.95 -4.05 -10.73
C GLY A 76 -6.01 -3.84 -9.56
N ASP A 77 -4.87 -4.50 -9.64
CA ASP A 77 -3.82 -4.57 -8.64
C ASP A 77 -2.56 -3.84 -9.12
N GLY A 78 -2.04 -2.94 -8.27
CA GLY A 78 -0.87 -2.14 -8.60
C GLY A 78 0.41 -2.95 -8.81
N PRO A 79 0.78 -3.86 -7.89
CA PRO A 79 1.90 -4.78 -8.09
C PRO A 79 1.83 -5.57 -9.38
N ALA A 80 0.66 -6.10 -9.73
CA ALA A 80 0.46 -6.83 -10.98
C ALA A 80 0.65 -5.93 -12.21
N LEU A 81 0.22 -4.67 -12.14
CA LEU A 81 0.47 -3.70 -13.21
C LEU A 81 1.97 -3.48 -13.41
N VAL A 82 2.72 -3.20 -12.33
CA VAL A 82 4.17 -2.96 -12.42
C VAL A 82 4.91 -4.18 -12.98
N SER A 83 4.57 -5.38 -12.52
CA SER A 83 5.12 -6.63 -13.04
C SER A 83 4.88 -6.79 -14.54
N GLY A 84 3.65 -6.49 -14.98
CA GLY A 84 3.29 -6.53 -16.40
C GLY A 84 4.07 -5.51 -17.23
N LEU A 85 4.21 -4.26 -16.75
CA LEU A 85 4.97 -3.21 -17.45
C LEU A 85 6.45 -3.59 -17.63
N HIS A 86 7.05 -4.20 -16.60
CA HIS A 86 8.42 -4.72 -16.70
C HIS A 86 8.53 -5.87 -17.72
N THR A 87 7.56 -6.80 -17.72
CA THR A 87 7.52 -7.90 -18.68
C THR A 87 7.35 -7.38 -20.11
N ASP A 88 6.57 -6.32 -20.29
CA ASP A 88 6.33 -5.66 -21.58
C ASP A 88 7.55 -4.80 -22.03
N GLY A 89 8.60 -4.66 -21.20
CA GLY A 89 9.84 -3.97 -21.52
C GLY A 89 9.82 -2.46 -21.36
N TYR A 90 8.85 -1.90 -20.64
CA TYR A 90 8.83 -0.46 -20.36
C TYR A 90 9.90 -0.05 -19.34
N ASP A 91 10.63 1.05 -19.59
CA ASP A 91 11.57 1.65 -18.62
C ASP A 91 10.80 2.46 -17.57
N CYS A 92 10.30 1.76 -16.55
CA CYS A 92 9.55 2.35 -15.46
C CYS A 92 10.28 2.16 -14.13
N ARG A 93 10.46 3.26 -13.39
CA ARG A 93 10.82 3.23 -11.97
C ARG A 93 9.55 3.37 -11.16
N SER A 94 9.30 2.44 -10.24
CA SER A 94 8.05 2.42 -9.47
C SER A 94 8.27 2.73 -8.00
N ILE A 95 7.43 3.61 -7.47
CA ILE A 95 7.29 3.90 -6.05
C ILE A 95 5.92 3.37 -5.62
N LEU A 96 5.92 2.27 -4.86
CA LEU A 96 4.69 1.72 -4.30
C LEU A 96 4.29 2.52 -3.07
N ILE A 97 3.10 3.10 -3.11
CA ILE A 97 2.48 3.82 -2.00
C ILE A 97 1.50 2.90 -1.31
N LEU A 98 1.76 2.60 -0.06
CA LEU A 98 0.91 1.76 0.77
C LEU A 98 -0.11 2.61 1.50
N THR A 99 -1.37 2.28 1.32
CA THR A 99 -2.49 2.95 1.96
C THR A 99 -2.97 2.22 3.21
N GLU A 100 -2.68 0.94 3.33
CA GLU A 100 -3.08 0.09 4.46
C GLU A 100 -1.90 -0.68 5.05
N LYS A 101 -1.90 -0.80 6.39
CA LYS A 101 -0.82 -1.50 7.11
C LYS A 101 -0.83 -3.02 6.95
N HIS A 102 -1.83 -3.61 6.32
CA HIS A 102 -2.18 -5.03 6.42
C HIS A 102 -2.12 -5.83 5.10
N GLY A 103 -1.88 -5.20 3.95
CA GLY A 103 -1.93 -5.87 2.63
C GLY A 103 -0.61 -6.43 2.10
N LEU A 104 0.52 -6.09 2.69
CA LEU A 104 1.80 -6.48 2.13
C LEU A 104 2.29 -7.83 2.62
N THR A 105 2.52 -8.70 1.67
CA THR A 105 3.30 -9.90 1.95
C THR A 105 4.79 -9.55 2.04
N PRO A 106 5.59 -10.26 2.87
CA PRO A 106 7.04 -10.13 2.88
C PRO A 106 7.65 -10.28 1.46
N LYS A 107 6.99 -11.04 0.59
CA LYS A 107 7.37 -11.23 -0.81
C LYS A 107 7.26 -9.92 -1.60
N THR A 108 6.17 -9.18 -1.48
CA THR A 108 5.98 -7.88 -2.17
C THR A 108 7.00 -6.85 -1.70
N ILE A 109 7.30 -6.84 -0.38
CA ILE A 109 8.30 -5.93 0.17
C ILE A 109 9.71 -6.30 -0.29
N ALA A 110 10.01 -7.59 -0.46
CA ALA A 110 11.31 -8.06 -0.93
C ALA A 110 11.47 -7.94 -2.45
N ASP A 111 10.38 -7.76 -3.19
CA ASP A 111 10.39 -7.76 -4.65
C ASP A 111 11.21 -6.58 -5.20
N PRO A 112 12.29 -6.84 -5.96
CA PRO A 112 13.15 -5.80 -6.51
C PRO A 112 12.50 -4.97 -7.62
N ILE A 113 11.30 -5.37 -8.07
CA ILE A 113 10.55 -4.66 -9.11
C ILE A 113 10.16 -3.24 -8.66
N PHE A 114 10.00 -3.04 -7.33
CA PHE A 114 9.73 -1.72 -6.77
C PHE A 114 11.05 -1.02 -6.43
N SER A 115 11.26 0.13 -7.05
CA SER A 115 12.41 0.99 -6.76
C SER A 115 12.30 1.57 -5.35
N SER A 116 11.09 1.87 -4.90
CA SER A 116 10.82 2.31 -3.53
C SER A 116 9.45 1.88 -3.04
N ILE A 117 9.33 1.73 -1.71
CA ILE A 117 8.06 1.42 -1.04
C ILE A 117 7.90 2.39 0.13
N VAL A 118 6.78 3.12 0.18
CA VAL A 118 6.50 4.15 1.17
C VAL A 118 5.07 4.02 1.71
N PHE A 119 4.86 4.40 2.98
CA PHE A 119 3.50 4.58 3.50
C PHE A 119 2.96 5.97 3.16
N ASP A 120 1.69 6.05 2.77
CA ASP A 120 0.98 7.31 2.53
C ASP A 120 1.06 8.26 3.72
N GLN A 121 0.91 7.74 4.93
CA GLN A 121 0.97 8.50 6.19
C GLN A 121 2.33 9.18 6.43
N ASN A 122 3.40 8.70 5.79
CA ASN A 122 4.76 9.19 5.97
C ASN A 122 5.19 10.13 4.82
N ILE A 123 4.38 10.28 3.79
CA ILE A 123 4.71 11.10 2.60
C ILE A 123 4.90 12.58 2.97
N GLY A 124 4.06 13.13 3.84
CA GLY A 124 4.08 14.54 4.25
C GLY A 124 4.73 14.83 5.61
N GLY A 125 5.38 13.87 6.23
CA GLY A 125 5.96 14.02 7.57
C GLY A 125 7.28 14.80 7.60
N PRO A 126 7.75 15.21 8.80
CA PRO A 126 9.00 15.96 8.95
C PRO A 126 10.25 15.22 8.45
N SER A 127 10.21 13.91 8.34
CA SER A 127 11.26 13.06 7.76
C SER A 127 11.24 12.99 6.24
N CYS A 128 10.20 13.52 5.63
CA CYS A 128 9.92 13.49 4.20
C CYS A 128 10.40 12.21 3.49
N VAL A 129 9.72 11.11 3.80
CA VAL A 129 10.04 9.77 3.27
C VAL A 129 9.99 9.74 1.74
N LEU A 130 9.11 10.54 1.14
CA LEU A 130 9.01 10.65 -0.32
C LEU A 130 10.28 11.21 -0.96
N THR A 131 10.90 12.25 -0.38
CA THR A 131 12.17 12.78 -0.91
C THR A 131 13.32 11.78 -0.78
N GLN A 132 13.34 10.99 0.30
CA GLN A 132 14.32 9.93 0.46
C GLN A 132 14.13 8.83 -0.60
N ALA A 133 12.87 8.43 -0.86
CA ALA A 133 12.52 7.47 -1.90
C ALA A 133 12.95 7.97 -3.29
N LEU A 134 12.66 9.23 -3.63
CA LEU A 134 13.03 9.84 -4.91
C LEU A 134 14.56 9.96 -5.08
N ARG A 135 15.28 10.35 -4.03
CA ARG A 135 16.75 10.39 -4.06
C ARG A 135 17.33 8.99 -4.31
N ALA A 136 16.78 7.96 -3.68
CA ALA A 136 17.19 6.59 -3.91
C ALA A 136 16.91 6.14 -5.35
N VAL A 137 15.72 6.43 -5.88
CA VAL A 137 15.36 6.14 -7.27
C VAL A 137 16.37 6.79 -8.25
N ASN A 138 16.74 8.06 -8.02
CA ASN A 138 17.69 8.76 -8.88
C ASN A 138 19.12 8.20 -8.81
N ARG A 139 19.49 7.58 -7.67
CA ARG A 139 20.77 6.90 -7.50
C ARG A 139 20.76 5.44 -7.96
N ASN A 140 19.65 4.95 -8.52
CA ASN A 140 19.40 3.53 -8.78
C ASN A 140 19.49 2.66 -7.51
N GLU A 141 19.24 3.25 -6.36
CA GLU A 141 19.19 2.57 -5.07
C GLU A 141 17.74 2.22 -4.73
N ARG A 142 17.57 1.17 -3.93
CA ARG A 142 16.26 0.80 -3.43
C ARG A 142 16.00 1.41 -2.07
N PHE A 143 14.80 1.97 -1.89
CA PHE A 143 14.36 2.52 -0.62
C PHE A 143 13.08 1.83 -0.13
N VAL A 144 13.08 1.45 1.13
CA VAL A 144 11.88 0.98 1.83
C VAL A 144 11.71 1.83 3.08
N ASP A 145 10.53 2.41 3.23
CA ASP A 145 10.20 3.24 4.39
C ASP A 145 10.59 2.52 5.69
N PRO A 146 11.36 3.17 6.59
CA PRO A 146 11.76 2.59 7.87
C PRO A 146 10.58 2.07 8.70
N GLY A 147 9.41 2.70 8.61
CA GLY A 147 8.20 2.23 9.26
C GLY A 147 7.74 0.85 8.76
N ILE A 148 8.07 0.47 7.51
CA ILE A 148 7.85 -0.86 6.95
C ILE A 148 8.95 -1.82 7.41
N LYS A 149 10.22 -1.40 7.34
CA LYS A 149 11.36 -2.24 7.74
C LYS A 149 11.30 -2.67 9.20
N ASN A 150 10.89 -1.77 10.09
CA ASN A 150 10.74 -2.09 11.51
C ASN A 150 9.64 -3.14 11.78
N LYS A 151 8.72 -3.34 10.84
CA LYS A 151 7.68 -4.38 10.90
C LYS A 151 8.09 -5.67 10.20
N THR A 152 9.06 -5.63 9.26
CA THR A 152 9.55 -6.81 8.51
C THR A 152 10.92 -7.30 8.98
N GLY A 153 11.75 -6.42 9.54
CA GLY A 153 13.05 -6.76 10.11
C GLY A 153 12.93 -7.21 11.57
N ASN A 154 12.95 -8.51 11.82
CA ASN A 154 13.02 -9.22 13.11
C ASN A 154 11.84 -9.09 14.09
N ASN A 155 10.75 -8.40 13.73
CA ASN A 155 9.51 -8.45 14.48
C ASN A 155 8.28 -8.37 13.55
N VAL A 156 8.15 -9.29 12.60
CA VAL A 156 6.86 -9.94 12.47
C VAL A 156 6.74 -10.69 13.79
N MET A 157 6.26 -9.99 14.82
CA MET A 157 5.74 -10.69 15.97
C MET A 157 4.81 -11.73 15.37
N LYS A 158 5.01 -13.01 15.67
CA LYS A 158 4.05 -14.08 15.40
C LYS A 158 2.62 -13.68 15.82
N GLY A 159 2.46 -12.46 16.33
CA GLY A 159 1.27 -11.83 16.84
C GLY A 159 0.45 -11.00 15.82
N ASP A 160 1.00 -10.52 14.70
CA ASP A 160 0.26 -9.59 13.81
C ASP A 160 -0.39 -10.28 12.60
N ILE A 161 -0.01 -11.51 12.30
CA ILE A 161 -0.68 -12.32 11.28
C ILE A 161 -1.89 -13.01 11.91
N ILE A 162 -3.07 -12.82 11.32
CA ILE A 162 -4.25 -13.58 11.73
C ILE A 162 -3.99 -15.05 11.41
N SER A 163 -3.89 -15.88 12.44
CA SER A 163 -3.69 -17.33 12.30
C SER A 163 -4.93 -18.00 11.73
N GLU A 164 -4.78 -19.21 11.19
CA GLU A 164 -5.94 -19.98 10.69
C GLU A 164 -7.06 -20.14 11.74
N ARG A 165 -6.70 -20.34 13.01
CA ARG A 165 -7.66 -20.44 14.11
C ARG A 165 -8.40 -19.14 14.36
N GLU A 166 -7.69 -18.02 14.36
CA GLU A 166 -8.26 -16.68 14.49
C GLU A 166 -9.14 -16.33 13.28
N MET A 167 -8.74 -16.75 12.07
CA MET A 167 -9.52 -16.57 10.87
C MET A 167 -10.83 -17.37 10.92
N HIS A 168 -10.81 -18.60 11.40
CA HIS A 168 -12.04 -19.37 11.61
C HIS A 168 -12.99 -18.69 12.60
N VAL A 169 -12.45 -18.21 13.72
CA VAL A 169 -13.25 -17.45 14.70
C VAL A 169 -13.82 -16.17 14.04
N LEU A 170 -13.02 -15.42 13.29
CA LEU A 170 -13.43 -14.18 12.65
C LEU A 170 -14.56 -14.39 11.62
N LYS A 171 -14.50 -15.48 10.84
CA LYS A 171 -15.58 -15.86 9.92
C LYS A 171 -16.90 -16.06 10.66
N LEU A 172 -16.89 -16.84 11.73
CA LEU A 172 -18.10 -17.12 12.51
C LEU A 172 -18.61 -15.88 13.26
N VAL A 173 -17.72 -14.96 13.65
CA VAL A 173 -18.08 -13.64 14.18
C VAL A 173 -18.81 -12.82 13.11
N ALA A 174 -18.35 -12.83 11.87
CA ALA A 174 -19.00 -12.13 10.77
C ALA A 174 -20.37 -12.75 10.41
N GLU A 175 -20.55 -14.06 10.61
CA GLU A 175 -21.84 -14.77 10.52
C GLU A 175 -22.80 -14.40 11.68
N GLY A 176 -22.34 -13.64 12.69
CA GLY A 176 -23.15 -13.19 13.82
C GLY A 176 -23.19 -14.13 15.02
N LEU A 177 -22.44 -15.24 15.03
CA LEU A 177 -22.47 -16.23 16.10
C LEU A 177 -21.88 -15.67 17.42
N SER A 178 -22.46 -16.03 18.55
CA SER A 178 -21.91 -15.73 19.87
C SER A 178 -20.65 -16.57 20.18
N ASN A 179 -19.85 -16.16 21.18
CA ASN A 179 -18.66 -16.93 21.57
C ASN A 179 -18.98 -18.36 22.02
N LYS A 180 -20.18 -18.57 22.55
CA LYS A 180 -20.66 -19.91 22.94
C LYS A 180 -20.91 -20.79 21.72
N GLU A 181 -21.67 -20.28 20.75
CA GLU A 181 -21.98 -20.98 19.49
C GLU A 181 -20.71 -21.26 18.68
N ILE A 182 -19.77 -20.29 18.64
CA ILE A 182 -18.45 -20.48 18.00
C ILE A 182 -17.67 -21.59 18.71
N GLY A 183 -17.68 -21.57 20.06
CA GLY A 183 -17.02 -22.59 20.86
C GLY A 183 -17.59 -24.01 20.61
N GLU A 184 -18.91 -24.15 20.55
CA GLU A 184 -19.59 -25.38 20.20
C GLU A 184 -19.20 -25.87 18.80
N ARG A 185 -19.18 -24.95 17.81
CA ARG A 185 -18.88 -25.28 16.40
C ARG A 185 -17.41 -25.64 16.15
N LEU A 186 -16.47 -25.05 16.90
CA LEU A 186 -15.03 -25.27 16.78
C LEU A 186 -14.45 -26.22 17.82
N HIS A 187 -15.29 -26.78 18.71
CA HIS A 187 -14.89 -27.58 19.84
C HIS A 187 -13.89 -26.89 20.79
N LEU A 188 -14.18 -25.61 21.10
CA LEU A 188 -13.38 -24.72 21.94
C LEU A 188 -14.19 -24.23 23.14
N ALA A 189 -13.49 -23.91 24.24
CA ALA A 189 -14.12 -23.20 25.34
C ALA A 189 -14.47 -21.75 24.91
N SER A 190 -15.59 -21.18 25.39
CA SER A 190 -16.00 -19.81 25.11
C SER A 190 -14.95 -18.78 25.55
N SER A 191 -14.14 -19.06 26.57
CA SER A 191 -12.99 -18.25 26.98
C SER A 191 -11.91 -18.22 25.91
N THR A 192 -11.59 -19.37 25.31
CA THR A 192 -10.60 -19.48 24.23
C THR A 192 -11.06 -18.71 22.98
N VAL A 193 -12.35 -18.77 22.64
CA VAL A 193 -12.93 -17.97 21.55
C VAL A 193 -12.80 -16.47 21.84
N ARG A 194 -13.04 -16.04 23.08
CA ARG A 194 -12.85 -14.65 23.50
C ARG A 194 -11.40 -14.21 23.32
N ASP A 195 -10.44 -15.04 23.72
CA ASP A 195 -9.01 -14.74 23.60
C ASP A 195 -8.59 -14.60 22.12
N TYR A 196 -9.05 -15.49 21.24
CA TYR A 196 -8.85 -15.38 19.80
C TYR A 196 -9.47 -14.09 19.26
N LEU A 197 -10.71 -13.76 19.64
CA LEU A 197 -11.36 -12.54 19.18
C LEU A 197 -10.65 -11.27 19.66
N GLN A 198 -10.17 -11.23 20.90
CA GLN A 198 -9.36 -10.13 21.42
C GLN A 198 -8.05 -9.99 20.64
N SER A 199 -7.39 -11.11 20.34
CA SER A 199 -6.18 -11.11 19.51
C SER A 199 -6.45 -10.57 18.12
N VAL A 200 -7.55 -11.01 17.46
CA VAL A 200 -7.99 -10.50 16.15
C VAL A 200 -8.29 -9.01 16.22
N MET A 201 -9.06 -8.55 17.20
CA MET A 201 -9.38 -7.12 17.36
C MET A 201 -8.12 -6.26 17.50
N ARG A 202 -7.14 -6.72 18.27
CA ARG A 202 -5.84 -6.04 18.40
C ARG A 202 -5.08 -6.02 17.07
N LYS A 203 -5.06 -7.13 16.33
CA LYS A 203 -4.39 -7.26 15.03
C LYS A 203 -5.03 -6.39 13.95
N LEU A 204 -6.36 -6.21 14.00
CA LEU A 204 -7.14 -5.38 13.09
C LEU A 204 -7.23 -3.92 13.55
N ASP A 205 -6.63 -3.59 14.70
CA ASP A 205 -6.68 -2.24 15.32
C ASP A 205 -8.12 -1.72 15.51
N VAL A 206 -9.01 -2.58 16.04
CA VAL A 206 -10.41 -2.26 16.30
C VAL A 206 -10.80 -2.59 17.73
N THR A 207 -11.79 -1.87 18.27
CA THR A 207 -12.21 -1.99 19.68
C THR A 207 -13.49 -2.79 19.87
N SER A 208 -14.15 -3.24 18.81
CA SER A 208 -15.40 -3.99 18.90
C SER A 208 -15.44 -5.20 17.96
N ARG A 209 -16.24 -6.21 18.33
CA ARG A 209 -16.45 -7.40 17.48
C ARG A 209 -17.08 -7.06 16.12
N THR A 210 -17.99 -6.09 16.11
CA THR A 210 -18.60 -5.60 14.87
C THR A 210 -17.56 -4.89 14.03
N GLY A 211 -16.69 -4.08 14.66
CA GLY A 211 -15.55 -3.46 13.99
C GLY A 211 -14.61 -4.49 13.37
N ALA A 212 -14.36 -5.63 14.06
CA ALA A 212 -13.54 -6.71 13.54
C ALA A 212 -14.16 -7.36 12.29
N ALA A 213 -15.47 -7.63 12.31
CA ALA A 213 -16.18 -8.19 11.15
C ALA A 213 -16.16 -7.23 9.95
N ILE A 214 -16.47 -5.95 10.16
CA ILE A 214 -16.45 -4.93 9.10
C ILE A 214 -15.05 -4.75 8.52
N SER A 215 -14.04 -4.67 9.40
CA SER A 215 -12.64 -4.52 8.99
C SER A 215 -12.17 -5.71 8.16
N ALA A 216 -12.56 -6.93 8.55
CA ALA A 216 -12.23 -8.16 7.82
C ALA A 216 -12.82 -8.19 6.40
N VAL A 217 -14.07 -7.74 6.23
CA VAL A 217 -14.71 -7.64 4.91
C VAL A 217 -14.02 -6.56 4.07
N ARG A 218 -13.76 -5.38 4.65
CA ARG A 218 -13.08 -4.27 3.95
C ARG A 218 -11.67 -4.61 3.49
N GLN A 219 -10.96 -5.44 4.26
CA GLN A 219 -9.60 -5.91 3.94
C GLN A 219 -9.57 -7.14 3.05
N GLY A 220 -10.72 -7.62 2.56
CA GLY A 220 -10.80 -8.80 1.71
C GLY A 220 -10.42 -10.11 2.41
N LEU A 221 -10.32 -10.11 3.75
CA LEU A 221 -10.04 -11.32 4.55
C LEU A 221 -11.22 -12.29 4.56
N LEU A 222 -12.42 -11.76 4.35
CA LEU A 222 -13.66 -12.50 4.23
C LEU A 222 -14.31 -12.12 2.91
N THR A 223 -14.44 -13.10 2.03
CA THR A 223 -15.28 -12.99 0.81
C THR A 223 -16.68 -13.46 1.15
N ASN A 224 -17.70 -12.71 0.76
CA ASN A 224 -19.11 -13.17 0.74
C ASN A 224 -19.27 -14.37 -0.15
#